data_7d6675722591f8742c77a452985a469d
#
_entry.id   7d6675722591f8742c77a452985a469d
#
_cell.length_a   1.000
_cell.length_b   1.000
_cell.length_c   1.000
_cell.angle_alpha   90.00
_cell.angle_beta   90.00
_cell.angle_gamma   90.00
#
_symmetry.space_group_name_H-M   'P 1'
#
loop_
_entity.id
_entity.type
_entity.pdbx_description
1 polymer ?
#
loop_
_entity_poly.entity_id
_entity_poly.type
_entity_poly.pdbx_seq_one_letter_code
_entity_poly.pdbx_strand_id
1 'polypeptide(L)'
;FSGGGAVYHDLGNVNLTFIETAPRLPEFVTYLQRTLDFLNSIGLMVKGDERLGIYLNGLKISGSAQCLHKNRVLYHCTLLYDTDLTALHKALNPEPMVDDETLSSVYAVPSVRSEVTNIRSHLSEGTVTDFKEKAFQYFSESQSVSAFTGREIEAVNHLREEKYIQKEWIYSR
;
A
#
# COMPACT_ATOMS: atom_id res chain seq x y z
N PHE A 1 -0.20 -11.90 7.94
CA PHE A 1 0.52 -11.29 6.81
C PHE A 1 -0.39 -11.22 5.61
N SER A 2 -0.37 -10.11 4.89
CA SER A 2 -0.86 -10.05 3.52
C SER A 2 0.24 -10.56 2.57
N GLY A 3 -0.13 -11.15 1.44
CA GLY A 3 0.83 -11.62 0.44
C GLY A 3 1.47 -10.48 -0.34
N GLY A 4 2.39 -10.81 -1.22
CA GLY A 4 3.00 -9.87 -2.16
C GLY A 4 4.52 -9.96 -2.17
N GLY A 5 5.14 -9.17 -3.04
CA GLY A 5 6.58 -9.00 -3.14
C GLY A 5 7.09 -7.83 -2.28
N ALA A 6 8.36 -7.51 -2.45
CA ALA A 6 8.95 -6.35 -1.82
C ALA A 6 8.28 -5.05 -2.30
N VAL A 7 8.18 -4.09 -1.40
CA VAL A 7 7.66 -2.74 -1.67
C VAL A 7 8.60 -1.69 -1.12
N TYR A 8 8.62 -0.55 -1.76
CA TYR A 8 9.31 0.64 -1.28
C TYR A 8 8.27 1.66 -0.81
N HIS A 9 8.50 2.24 0.36
CA HIS A 9 7.66 3.29 0.93
C HIS A 9 8.49 4.49 1.36
N ASP A 10 7.98 5.67 1.06
CA ASP A 10 8.47 6.94 1.57
C ASP A 10 7.29 7.84 1.96
N LEU A 11 7.54 9.11 2.29
CA LEU A 11 6.50 10.05 2.67
C LEU A 11 5.62 10.50 1.49
N GLY A 12 6.01 10.21 0.27
CA GLY A 12 5.22 10.44 -0.95
C GLY A 12 4.21 9.33 -1.23
N ASN A 13 4.26 8.20 -0.50
CA ASN A 13 3.27 7.14 -0.61
C ASN A 13 2.03 7.44 0.25
N VAL A 14 0.87 7.06 -0.26
CA VAL A 14 -0.39 7.04 0.50
C VAL A 14 -0.96 5.63 0.53
N ASN A 15 -1.18 5.09 1.73
CA ASN A 15 -1.76 3.79 1.91
C ASN A 15 -3.25 3.91 2.21
N LEU A 16 -4.08 3.17 1.46
CA LEU A 16 -5.49 2.95 1.78
C LEU A 16 -5.65 1.53 2.29
N THR A 17 -6.36 1.39 3.41
CA THR A 17 -6.64 0.09 4.02
C THR A 17 -8.13 -0.05 4.30
N PHE A 18 -8.71 -1.14 3.80
CA PHE A 18 -10.07 -1.52 4.09
C PHE A 18 -10.06 -2.74 5.01
N ILE A 19 -10.75 -2.63 6.15
CA ILE A 19 -10.91 -3.73 7.10
C ILE A 19 -12.40 -3.92 7.34
N GLU A 20 -12.93 -5.05 6.91
CA GLU A 20 -14.36 -5.34 6.98
C GLU A 20 -14.61 -6.75 7.53
N THR A 21 -15.78 -6.97 8.12
CA THR A 21 -16.23 -8.31 8.46
C THR A 21 -16.81 -8.97 7.21
N ALA A 22 -16.25 -10.11 6.81
CA ALA A 22 -16.71 -10.84 5.64
C ALA A 22 -17.23 -12.22 6.05
N PRO A 23 -18.53 -12.50 5.89
CA PRO A 23 -19.12 -13.82 6.21
C PRO A 23 -18.76 -14.89 5.16
N ARG A 24 -18.27 -14.52 4.00
CA ARG A 24 -17.87 -15.38 2.87
C ARG A 24 -16.55 -14.88 2.26
N LEU A 25 -16.01 -15.63 1.29
CA LEU A 25 -14.85 -15.18 0.51
C LEU A 25 -15.15 -13.82 -0.12
N PRO A 26 -14.39 -12.78 0.21
CA PRO A 26 -14.62 -11.44 -0.30
C PRO A 26 -14.20 -11.35 -1.77
N GLU A 27 -14.95 -10.57 -2.54
CA GLU A 27 -14.54 -10.16 -3.86
C GLU A 27 -13.60 -8.96 -3.73
N PHE A 28 -12.29 -9.22 -3.73
CA PHE A 28 -11.28 -8.16 -3.56
C PHE A 28 -11.35 -7.07 -4.64
N VAL A 29 -11.91 -7.39 -5.80
CA VAL A 29 -12.18 -6.42 -6.87
C VAL A 29 -13.09 -5.28 -6.40
N THR A 30 -13.94 -5.50 -5.42
CA THR A 30 -14.80 -4.46 -4.84
C THR A 30 -13.97 -3.35 -4.18
N TYR A 31 -12.91 -3.71 -3.47
CA TYR A 31 -12.01 -2.73 -2.84
C TYR A 31 -11.15 -1.99 -3.87
N LEU A 32 -10.72 -2.70 -4.92
CA LEU A 32 -10.07 -2.07 -6.06
C LEU A 32 -11.01 -1.03 -6.68
N GLN A 33 -12.28 -1.40 -6.95
CA GLN A 33 -13.26 -0.50 -7.57
C GLN A 33 -13.49 0.75 -6.72
N ARG A 34 -13.64 0.62 -5.40
CA ARG A 34 -13.76 1.78 -4.48
C ARG A 34 -12.56 2.73 -4.59
N THR A 35 -11.36 2.19 -4.78
CA THR A 35 -10.16 3.00 -4.97
C THR A 35 -10.14 3.66 -6.35
N LEU A 36 -10.56 2.96 -7.40
CA LEU A 36 -10.70 3.53 -8.75
C LEU A 36 -11.73 4.67 -8.77
N ASP A 37 -12.87 4.47 -8.11
CA ASP A 37 -13.95 5.48 -8.04
C ASP A 37 -13.46 6.75 -7.34
N PHE A 38 -12.71 6.62 -6.24
CA PHE A 38 -12.06 7.75 -5.59
C PHE A 38 -11.12 8.48 -6.54
N LEU A 39 -10.20 7.76 -7.20
CA LEU A 39 -9.22 8.38 -8.10
C LEU A 39 -9.89 9.05 -9.31
N ASN A 40 -10.93 8.42 -9.85
CA ASN A 40 -11.73 9.01 -10.94
C ASN A 40 -12.48 10.27 -10.46
N SER A 41 -12.96 10.31 -9.21
CA SER A 41 -13.68 11.48 -8.67
C SER A 41 -12.81 12.73 -8.56
N ILE A 42 -11.50 12.55 -8.47
CA ILE A 42 -10.53 13.66 -8.47
C ILE A 42 -9.92 13.96 -9.84
N GLY A 43 -10.53 13.40 -10.91
CA GLY A 43 -10.17 13.72 -12.31
C GLY A 43 -9.09 12.83 -12.93
N LEU A 44 -8.71 11.72 -12.30
CA LEU A 44 -7.74 10.77 -12.83
C LEU A 44 -8.48 9.64 -13.58
N MET A 45 -8.13 9.41 -14.83
CA MET A 45 -8.69 8.27 -15.60
C MET A 45 -7.85 7.02 -15.38
N VAL A 46 -8.18 6.28 -14.34
CA VAL A 46 -7.43 5.08 -13.91
C VAL A 46 -8.11 3.78 -14.34
N LYS A 47 -7.32 2.72 -14.46
CA LYS A 47 -7.78 1.37 -14.76
C LYS A 47 -7.15 0.37 -13.79
N GLY A 48 -7.92 -0.65 -13.40
CA GLY A 48 -7.41 -1.80 -12.67
C GLY A 48 -6.97 -2.94 -13.60
N ASP A 49 -6.11 -3.82 -13.11
CA ASP A 49 -5.77 -5.07 -13.77
C ASP A 49 -6.22 -6.30 -12.96
N GLU A 50 -6.06 -7.48 -13.53
CA GLU A 50 -6.43 -8.77 -12.89
C GLU A 50 -5.64 -9.07 -11.61
N ARG A 51 -4.51 -8.40 -11.41
CA ARG A 51 -3.66 -8.50 -10.23
C ARG A 51 -3.96 -7.42 -9.20
N LEU A 52 -5.07 -6.72 -9.36
CA LEU A 52 -5.51 -5.61 -8.50
C LEU A 52 -4.52 -4.44 -8.44
N GLY A 53 -3.69 -4.27 -9.46
CA GLY A 53 -2.88 -3.09 -9.69
C GLY A 53 -3.72 -1.96 -10.28
N ILE A 54 -3.31 -0.70 -10.07
CA ILE A 54 -3.96 0.47 -10.66
C ILE A 54 -2.97 1.16 -11.58
N TYR A 55 -3.47 1.54 -12.75
CA TYR A 55 -2.68 2.15 -13.82
C TYR A 55 -3.31 3.47 -14.28
N LEU A 56 -2.45 4.42 -14.57
CA LEU A 56 -2.77 5.73 -15.13
C LEU A 56 -1.93 5.93 -16.40
N ASN A 57 -2.58 6.10 -17.55
CA ASN A 57 -1.91 6.21 -18.85
C ASN A 57 -0.94 5.04 -19.16
N GLY A 58 -1.26 3.84 -18.72
CA GLY A 58 -0.44 2.64 -18.92
C GLY A 58 0.69 2.45 -17.90
N LEU A 59 0.93 3.41 -17.02
CA LEU A 59 1.95 3.35 -15.97
C LEU A 59 1.30 2.99 -14.63
N LYS A 60 1.96 2.14 -13.86
CA LYS A 60 1.45 1.69 -12.59
C LYS A 60 1.59 2.76 -11.52
N ILE A 61 0.50 3.00 -10.78
CA ILE A 61 0.46 3.94 -9.65
C ILE A 61 0.13 3.26 -8.32
N SER A 62 -0.23 1.97 -8.35
CA SER A 62 -0.61 1.25 -7.13
C SER A 62 -0.34 -0.24 -7.24
N GLY A 63 0.11 -0.82 -6.16
CA GLY A 63 0.06 -2.25 -5.88
C GLY A 63 -0.83 -2.52 -4.66
N SER A 64 -1.39 -3.72 -4.57
CA SER A 64 -2.25 -4.12 -3.46
C SER A 64 -1.84 -5.46 -2.88
N ALA A 65 -2.26 -5.70 -1.64
CA ALA A 65 -2.21 -7.00 -1.01
C ALA A 65 -3.43 -7.20 -0.12
N GLN A 66 -3.77 -8.44 0.12
CA GLN A 66 -4.96 -8.80 0.88
C GLN A 66 -4.69 -9.96 1.82
N CYS A 67 -5.47 -10.02 2.88
CA CYS A 67 -5.45 -11.09 3.86
C CYS A 67 -6.87 -11.35 4.37
N LEU A 68 -7.20 -12.63 4.51
CA LEU A 68 -8.38 -13.07 5.24
C LEU A 68 -7.93 -13.71 6.55
N HIS A 69 -8.36 -13.15 7.66
CA HIS A 69 -8.06 -13.70 8.98
C HIS A 69 -9.34 -13.82 9.80
N LYS A 70 -9.69 -15.04 10.18
CA LYS A 70 -10.98 -15.34 10.81
C LYS A 70 -12.11 -14.83 9.89
N ASN A 71 -13.00 -13.99 10.40
CA ASN A 71 -14.10 -13.41 9.62
C ASN A 71 -13.81 -11.97 9.17
N ARG A 72 -12.53 -11.57 9.08
CA ARG A 72 -12.14 -10.23 8.68
C ARG A 72 -11.30 -10.26 7.42
N VAL A 73 -11.66 -9.39 6.51
CA VAL A 73 -10.85 -9.03 5.34
C VAL A 73 -10.00 -7.85 5.69
N LEU A 74 -8.76 -7.91 5.28
CA LEU A 74 -7.89 -6.75 5.16
C LEU A 74 -7.47 -6.68 3.69
N TYR A 75 -7.81 -5.59 3.03
CA TYR A 75 -7.27 -5.20 1.73
C TYR A 75 -6.54 -3.88 1.91
N HIS A 76 -5.34 -3.79 1.39
CA HIS A 76 -4.62 -2.52 1.35
C HIS A 76 -3.95 -2.31 0.00
N CYS A 77 -3.83 -1.04 -0.38
CA CYS A 77 -3.09 -0.63 -1.56
C CYS A 77 -2.21 0.57 -1.23
N THR A 78 -1.10 0.66 -1.95
CA THR A 78 -0.17 1.78 -1.88
C THR A 78 -0.36 2.63 -3.13
N LEU A 79 -0.60 3.92 -2.94
CA LEU A 79 -0.69 4.90 -4.02
C LEU A 79 0.62 5.68 -4.10
N LEU A 80 1.28 5.65 -5.24
CA LEU A 80 2.48 6.43 -5.54
C LEU A 80 2.03 7.87 -5.83
N TYR A 81 1.95 8.71 -4.78
CA TYR A 81 1.51 10.09 -4.97
C TYR A 81 2.66 10.99 -5.43
N ASP A 82 3.72 11.08 -4.64
CA ASP A 82 4.92 11.90 -4.91
C ASP A 82 6.18 11.19 -4.36
N THR A 83 6.30 9.92 -4.72
CA THR A 83 7.35 9.00 -4.26
C THR A 83 8.66 9.27 -4.99
N ASP A 84 9.80 9.13 -4.32
CA ASP A 84 11.10 9.09 -5.00
C ASP A 84 11.21 7.81 -5.85
N LEU A 85 10.86 7.93 -7.13
CA LEU A 85 10.89 6.81 -8.07
C LEU A 85 12.31 6.30 -8.33
N THR A 86 13.33 7.14 -8.15
CA THR A 86 14.73 6.73 -8.27
C THR A 86 15.13 5.82 -7.12
N ALA A 87 14.79 6.20 -5.89
CA ALA A 87 15.01 5.37 -4.71
C ALA A 87 14.19 4.09 -4.78
N LEU A 88 12.93 4.14 -5.23
CA LEU A 88 12.10 2.97 -5.48
C LEU A 88 12.77 1.99 -6.44
N HIS A 89 13.26 2.49 -7.56
CA HIS A 89 13.95 1.67 -8.57
C HIS A 89 15.19 0.97 -7.98
N LYS A 90 16.02 1.71 -7.26
CA LYS A 90 17.22 1.17 -6.61
C LYS A 90 16.89 0.12 -5.55
N ALA A 91 15.87 0.38 -4.73
CA ALA A 91 15.48 -0.54 -3.66
C ALA A 91 14.88 -1.86 -4.18
N LEU A 92 14.12 -1.81 -5.28
CA LEU A 92 13.47 -3.00 -5.86
C LEU A 92 14.33 -3.74 -6.90
N ASN A 93 15.43 -3.14 -7.34
CA ASN A 93 16.38 -3.75 -8.27
C ASN A 93 17.80 -3.55 -7.72
N PRO A 94 18.13 -4.16 -6.56
CA PRO A 94 19.48 -4.05 -6.02
C PRO A 94 20.48 -4.64 -7.01
N GLU A 95 21.61 -3.96 -7.20
CA GLU A 95 22.74 -4.55 -7.93
C GLU A 95 23.19 -5.81 -7.17
N PRO A 96 23.60 -6.88 -7.89
CA PRO A 96 24.14 -8.06 -7.23
C PRO A 96 25.32 -7.62 -6.38
N MET A 97 25.20 -7.75 -5.06
CA MET A 97 26.35 -7.58 -4.17
C MET A 97 27.28 -8.76 -4.42
N VAL A 98 28.43 -8.48 -5.01
CA VAL A 98 29.54 -9.44 -5.14
C VAL A 98 30.00 -9.70 -3.71
N ASP A 99 29.98 -10.95 -3.27
CA ASP A 99 30.55 -11.47 -2.02
C ASP A 99 29.71 -11.45 -0.72
N ASP A 100 28.41 -11.61 -0.75
CA ASP A 100 27.71 -11.96 0.48
C ASP A 100 26.96 -13.29 0.36
N GLU A 101 27.65 -14.41 0.67
CA GLU A 101 27.07 -15.76 0.74
C GLU A 101 25.91 -15.83 1.77
N THR A 102 25.81 -14.88 2.70
CA THR A 102 24.76 -14.83 3.71
C THR A 102 23.43 -14.27 3.15
N LEU A 103 23.48 -13.44 2.11
CA LEU A 103 22.29 -12.91 1.44
C LEU A 103 21.66 -13.89 0.42
N SER A 104 22.42 -14.89 -0.04
CA SER A 104 21.92 -15.90 -1.00
C SER A 104 20.78 -16.77 -0.42
N SER A 105 20.58 -16.76 0.89
CA SER A 105 19.51 -17.47 1.57
C SER A 105 18.22 -16.63 1.77
N VAL A 106 18.21 -15.33 1.41
CA VAL A 106 17.04 -14.45 1.55
C VAL A 106 16.15 -14.56 0.32
N TYR A 107 15.18 -15.50 0.34
CA TYR A 107 14.16 -15.63 -0.70
C TYR A 107 13.07 -14.56 -0.53
N ALA A 108 13.39 -13.31 -0.81
CA ALA A 108 12.34 -12.31 -0.98
C ALA A 108 11.57 -12.66 -2.26
N VAL A 109 10.24 -12.65 -2.18
CA VAL A 109 9.41 -12.80 -3.39
C VAL A 109 9.65 -11.56 -4.26
N PRO A 110 10.20 -11.71 -5.48
CA PRO A 110 10.47 -10.55 -6.32
C PRO A 110 9.18 -9.84 -6.71
N SER A 111 9.21 -8.52 -6.72
CA SER A 111 8.13 -7.72 -7.28
C SER A 111 8.02 -7.97 -8.79
N VAL A 112 6.79 -7.98 -9.30
CA VAL A 112 6.59 -7.97 -10.75
C VAL A 112 6.99 -6.59 -11.27
N ARG A 113 7.99 -6.56 -12.14
CA ARG A 113 8.47 -5.32 -12.75
C ARG A 113 7.35 -4.64 -13.51
N SER A 114 7.15 -3.37 -13.25
CA SER A 114 6.19 -2.51 -13.93
C SER A 114 6.79 -1.12 -14.05
N GLU A 115 6.54 -0.47 -15.15
CA GLU A 115 6.80 0.96 -15.26
C GLU A 115 5.82 1.72 -14.36
N VAL A 116 6.34 2.67 -13.60
CA VAL A 116 5.59 3.39 -12.56
C VAL A 116 5.57 4.90 -12.84
N THR A 117 4.57 5.58 -12.30
CA THR A 117 4.49 7.04 -12.27
C THR A 117 3.90 7.52 -10.96
N ASN A 118 4.14 8.78 -10.63
CA ASN A 118 3.49 9.44 -9.51
C ASN A 118 2.16 10.07 -9.91
N ILE A 119 1.16 9.94 -9.07
CA ILE A 119 -0.16 10.58 -9.24
C ILE A 119 0.00 12.10 -9.35
N ARG A 120 0.90 12.68 -8.55
CA ARG A 120 1.17 14.13 -8.54
C ARG A 120 1.49 14.70 -9.91
N SER A 121 2.20 13.95 -10.75
CA SER A 121 2.58 14.39 -12.11
C SER A 121 1.38 14.54 -13.06
N HIS A 122 0.22 14.02 -12.68
CA HIS A 122 -1.01 14.03 -13.48
C HIS A 122 -2.10 14.95 -12.90
N LEU A 123 -1.76 15.68 -11.83
CA LEU A 123 -2.63 16.68 -11.20
C LEU A 123 -2.01 18.06 -11.40
N SER A 124 -2.86 19.09 -11.57
CA SER A 124 -2.41 20.48 -11.74
C SER A 124 -1.70 21.00 -10.48
N GLU A 125 -2.21 20.61 -9.28
CA GLU A 125 -1.71 21.10 -8.00
C GLU A 125 -2.01 20.09 -6.88
N GLY A 126 -1.51 20.36 -5.69
CA GLY A 126 -1.78 19.63 -4.46
C GLY A 126 -0.53 18.97 -3.89
N THR A 127 -0.50 18.87 -2.58
CA THR A 127 0.50 18.13 -1.81
C THR A 127 0.02 16.73 -1.46
N VAL A 128 0.89 15.90 -0.91
CA VAL A 128 0.49 14.60 -0.36
C VAL A 128 -0.53 14.73 0.76
N THR A 129 -0.48 15.84 1.53
CA THR A 129 -1.45 16.14 2.58
C THR A 129 -2.82 16.46 2.00
N ASP A 130 -2.88 17.30 0.96
CA ASP A 130 -4.14 17.61 0.27
C ASP A 130 -4.77 16.36 -0.35
N PHE A 131 -3.96 15.46 -0.88
CA PHE A 131 -4.43 14.20 -1.43
C PHE A 131 -4.99 13.28 -0.35
N LYS A 132 -4.32 13.18 0.81
CA LYS A 132 -4.83 12.43 1.97
C LYS A 132 -6.15 13.00 2.48
N GLU A 133 -6.27 14.32 2.53
CA GLU A 133 -7.51 14.99 2.96
C GLU A 133 -8.66 14.70 1.98
N LYS A 134 -8.42 14.77 0.67
CA LYS A 134 -9.42 14.38 -0.35
C LYS A 134 -9.86 12.93 -0.20
N ALA A 135 -8.91 12.02 0.03
CA ALA A 135 -9.21 10.61 0.27
C ALA A 135 -10.04 10.43 1.56
N PHE A 136 -9.65 11.10 2.65
CA PHE A 136 -10.37 11.07 3.90
C PHE A 136 -11.81 11.56 3.73
N GLN A 137 -12.03 12.71 3.10
CA GLN A 137 -13.36 13.27 2.83
C GLN A 137 -14.20 12.31 2.01
N TYR A 138 -13.65 11.78 0.91
CA TYR A 138 -14.37 10.84 0.04
C TYR A 138 -14.83 9.57 0.77
N PHE A 139 -13.94 8.94 1.53
CA PHE A 139 -14.27 7.68 2.21
C PHE A 139 -15.06 7.86 3.51
N SER A 140 -15.05 9.05 4.11
CA SER A 140 -15.81 9.36 5.32
C SER A 140 -17.20 9.94 5.07
N GLU A 141 -17.57 10.32 3.85
CA GLU A 141 -18.82 11.00 3.52
C GLU A 141 -20.07 10.27 4.04
N SER A 142 -20.06 8.94 4.06
CA SER A 142 -21.17 8.09 4.52
C SER A 142 -20.80 7.24 5.74
N GLN A 143 -19.71 7.52 6.41
CA GLN A 143 -19.17 6.69 7.49
C GLN A 143 -18.99 7.50 8.77
N SER A 144 -19.17 6.85 9.92
CA SER A 144 -18.77 7.46 11.20
C SER A 144 -17.24 7.47 11.30
N VAL A 145 -16.69 8.65 11.57
CA VAL A 145 -15.26 8.80 11.82
C VAL A 145 -14.98 8.53 13.30
N SER A 146 -13.99 7.72 13.59
CA SER A 146 -13.49 7.47 14.93
C SER A 146 -11.98 7.64 14.99
N ALA A 147 -11.45 8.00 16.15
CA ALA A 147 -10.04 8.03 16.44
C ALA A 147 -9.67 6.89 17.39
N PHE A 148 -8.41 6.48 17.37
CA PHE A 148 -7.92 5.53 18.35
C PHE A 148 -7.97 6.14 19.76
N THR A 149 -8.44 5.34 20.72
CA THR A 149 -8.38 5.68 22.13
C THR A 149 -6.95 5.63 22.64
N GLY A 150 -6.66 6.32 23.76
CA GLY A 150 -5.34 6.27 24.39
C GLY A 150 -4.88 4.81 24.67
N ARG A 151 -5.78 3.96 25.15
CA ARG A 151 -5.50 2.53 25.40
C ARG A 151 -5.12 1.76 24.13
N GLU A 152 -5.77 2.04 23.02
CA GLU A 152 -5.43 1.41 21.74
C GLU A 152 -4.07 1.89 21.22
N ILE A 153 -3.77 3.18 21.39
CA ILE A 153 -2.45 3.74 21.05
C ILE A 153 -1.35 3.09 21.90
N GLU A 154 -1.57 2.94 23.21
CA GLU A 154 -0.65 2.23 24.10
C GLU A 154 -0.43 0.78 23.66
N ALA A 155 -1.49 0.06 23.32
CA ALA A 155 -1.40 -1.33 22.84
C ALA A 155 -0.64 -1.43 21.50
N VAL A 156 -0.83 -0.48 20.58
CA VAL A 156 -0.07 -0.41 19.31
C VAL A 156 1.41 -0.15 19.60
N ASN A 157 1.73 0.78 20.49
CA ASN A 157 3.12 1.08 20.85
C ASN A 157 3.79 -0.12 21.53
N HIS A 158 3.09 -0.81 22.41
CA HIS A 158 3.59 -2.02 23.04
C HIS A 158 3.91 -3.12 22.00
N LEU A 159 2.99 -3.41 21.09
CA LEU A 159 3.24 -4.34 19.97
C LEU A 159 4.42 -3.91 19.09
N ARG A 160 4.56 -2.61 18.84
CA ARG A 160 5.70 -2.09 18.08
C ARG A 160 7.01 -2.44 18.79
N GLU A 161 7.11 -2.11 20.09
CA GLU A 161 8.33 -2.34 20.88
C GLU A 161 8.64 -3.83 21.08
N GLU A 162 7.64 -4.67 21.37
CA GLU A 162 7.86 -6.09 21.63
C GLU A 162 8.11 -6.92 20.36
N LYS A 163 7.64 -6.46 19.21
CA LYS A 163 7.65 -7.29 18.01
C LYS A 163 8.18 -6.59 16.78
N TYR A 164 7.52 -5.52 16.36
CA TYR A 164 7.68 -5.04 14.97
C TYR A 164 8.98 -4.29 14.70
N ILE A 165 9.66 -3.76 15.72
CA ILE A 165 11.00 -3.15 15.60
C ILE A 165 12.13 -4.12 15.95
N GLN A 166 11.80 -5.34 16.38
CA GLN A 166 12.81 -6.33 16.75
C GLN A 166 13.49 -6.89 15.51
N LYS A 167 14.80 -7.06 15.57
CA LYS A 167 15.59 -7.60 14.45
C LYS A 167 15.13 -9.02 14.06
N GLU A 168 14.77 -9.82 15.05
CA GLU A 168 14.22 -11.17 14.88
C GLU A 168 12.95 -11.17 14.04
N TRP A 169 12.11 -10.13 14.17
CA TRP A 169 10.93 -9.96 13.34
C TRP A 169 11.26 -9.42 11.95
N ILE A 170 12.12 -8.39 11.88
CA ILE A 170 12.46 -7.71 10.61
C ILE A 170 13.17 -8.68 9.65
N TYR A 171 14.04 -9.53 10.18
CA TYR A 171 14.86 -10.48 9.41
C TYR A 171 14.39 -11.93 9.54
N SER A 172 13.31 -12.22 10.31
CA SER A 172 12.75 -13.57 10.38
C SER A 172 11.99 -13.91 9.11
N ARG A 173 11.96 -15.17 8.84
CA ARG A 173 11.21 -15.77 7.72
C ARG A 173 10.19 -16.72 8.21
#